data_b3013835bcff6f6166eaf2954565c0cb
#
_entry.id   b3013835bcff6f6166eaf2954565c0cb
#
_cell.length_a   1.000
_cell.length_b   1.000
_cell.length_c   1.000
_cell.angle_alpha   90.00
_cell.angle_beta   90.00
_cell.angle_gamma   90.00
#
_symmetry.space_group_name_H-M   'P 1'
#
loop_
_entity.id
_entity.type
_entity.pdbx_description
1 polymer ?
#
loop_
_entity_poly.entity_id
_entity_poly.type
_entity_poly.pdbx_seq_one_letter_code
_entity_poly.pdbx_strand_id
1 'polypeptide(L)'
;MKTIKRILITIFVLIIVSALGTGMYGYTLYEDKLKTQPLADKVSDIENSPNFVSIEDVPKDYINAIIAVEDHRYYDHGAIDIIGLARAVFTNIKNKELQEGGSTITQQVAKNLYFIEEDNAFRRKIAEMFMAIDIENKYSKEDILEMYINTIYFGDGYYGLKEACKGYLNKEPKDMNLAESTMMAGIPNAPSAYAPTVNKELCKQRQNKVISSMVEYGYLNQEQADCIDQSFIDDI
;
A
#
# COMPACT_ATOMS: atom_id res chain seq x y z
N MET A 1 -37.55 -21.04 23.99
CA MET A 1 -37.35 -19.65 23.52
C MET A 1 -36.50 -18.81 24.50
N LYS A 2 -36.78 -18.71 25.78
CA LYS A 2 -36.00 -17.89 26.75
C LYS A 2 -34.53 -18.29 26.88
N THR A 3 -34.22 -19.58 26.84
CA THR A 3 -32.85 -20.12 26.96
C THR A 3 -32.02 -19.80 25.73
N ILE A 4 -32.56 -19.98 24.52
CA ILE A 4 -31.89 -19.64 23.24
C ILE A 4 -31.58 -18.14 23.20
N LYS A 5 -32.54 -17.27 23.58
CA LYS A 5 -32.33 -15.83 23.64
C LYS A 5 -31.18 -15.46 24.60
N ARG A 6 -31.09 -16.11 25.76
CA ARG A 6 -29.99 -15.87 26.71
C ARG A 6 -28.64 -16.28 26.12
N ILE A 7 -28.57 -17.48 25.49
CA ILE A 7 -27.34 -17.93 24.81
C ILE A 7 -26.89 -16.92 23.73
N LEU A 8 -27.80 -16.45 22.87
CA LEU A 8 -27.49 -15.48 21.83
C LEU A 8 -26.98 -14.14 22.41
N ILE A 9 -27.61 -13.66 23.50
CA ILE A 9 -27.15 -12.45 24.20
C ILE A 9 -25.76 -12.66 24.78
N THR A 10 -25.51 -13.81 25.44
CA THR A 10 -24.19 -14.12 26.01
C THR A 10 -23.12 -14.15 24.92
N ILE A 11 -23.37 -14.82 23.80
CA ILE A 11 -22.44 -14.86 22.64
C ILE A 11 -22.19 -13.45 22.12
N PHE A 12 -23.23 -12.64 21.96
CA PHE A 12 -23.11 -11.26 21.48
C PHE A 12 -22.24 -10.40 22.44
N VAL A 13 -22.48 -10.51 23.75
CA VAL A 13 -21.65 -9.82 24.76
C VAL A 13 -20.19 -10.27 24.71
N LEU A 14 -19.93 -11.57 24.58
CA LEU A 14 -18.57 -12.10 24.46
C LEU A 14 -17.87 -11.59 23.19
N ILE A 15 -18.57 -11.47 22.07
CA ILE A 15 -18.04 -10.88 20.82
C ILE A 15 -17.67 -9.42 21.06
N ILE A 16 -18.54 -8.63 21.71
CA ILE A 16 -18.26 -7.22 22.00
C ILE A 16 -17.04 -7.09 22.92
N VAL A 17 -16.98 -7.84 24.01
CA VAL A 17 -15.85 -7.82 24.95
C VAL A 17 -14.55 -8.19 24.25
N SER A 18 -14.58 -9.23 23.41
CA SER A 18 -13.43 -9.65 22.61
C SER A 18 -12.99 -8.53 21.64
N ALA A 19 -13.94 -7.92 20.92
CA ALA A 19 -13.65 -6.83 19.98
C ALA A 19 -13.05 -5.60 20.69
N LEU A 20 -13.59 -5.22 21.85
CA LEU A 20 -13.04 -4.13 22.67
C LEU A 20 -11.63 -4.43 23.18
N GLY A 21 -11.40 -5.65 23.69
CA GLY A 21 -10.07 -6.09 24.15
C GLY A 21 -9.05 -6.08 23.01
N THR A 22 -9.46 -6.57 21.85
CA THR A 22 -8.65 -6.55 20.63
C THR A 22 -8.35 -5.14 20.16
N GLY A 23 -9.36 -4.28 20.13
CA GLY A 23 -9.18 -2.85 19.79
C GLY A 23 -8.21 -2.16 20.75
N MET A 24 -8.37 -2.36 22.06
CA MET A 24 -7.47 -1.79 23.07
C MET A 24 -6.03 -2.28 22.91
N TYR A 25 -5.84 -3.55 22.58
CA TYR A 25 -4.52 -4.16 22.39
C TYR A 25 -3.73 -3.51 21.23
N GLY A 26 -4.38 -3.19 20.11
CA GLY A 26 -3.76 -2.44 19.02
C GLY A 26 -3.65 -0.95 19.31
N TYR A 27 -4.65 -0.37 19.98
CA TYR A 27 -4.67 1.04 20.33
C TYR A 27 -3.48 1.44 21.23
N THR A 28 -3.12 0.59 22.21
CA THR A 28 -1.93 0.86 23.05
C THR A 28 -0.64 0.94 22.24
N LEU A 29 -0.48 0.09 21.23
CA LEU A 29 0.69 0.16 20.33
C LEU A 29 0.71 1.45 19.53
N TYR A 30 -0.45 1.86 18.95
CA TYR A 30 -0.61 3.10 18.23
C TYR A 30 -0.24 4.32 19.11
N GLU A 31 -0.79 4.41 20.32
CA GLU A 31 -0.45 5.51 21.27
C GLU A 31 1.03 5.55 21.63
N ASP A 32 1.63 4.39 21.93
CA ASP A 32 3.04 4.31 22.30
C ASP A 32 3.95 4.78 21.17
N LYS A 33 3.62 4.47 19.91
CA LYS A 33 4.36 4.95 18.74
C LYS A 33 4.22 6.47 18.57
N LEU A 34 3.01 7.03 18.73
CA LEU A 34 2.80 8.49 18.65
C LEU A 34 3.47 9.27 19.80
N LYS A 35 3.54 8.68 21.01
CA LYS A 35 4.27 9.31 22.12
C LYS A 35 5.78 9.33 21.88
N THR A 36 6.31 8.30 21.22
CA THR A 36 7.73 8.20 20.90
C THR A 36 8.11 9.18 19.80
N GLN A 37 7.31 9.28 18.76
CA GLN A 37 7.51 10.21 17.65
C GLN A 37 6.14 10.65 17.09
N PRO A 38 5.77 11.93 17.29
CA PRO A 38 4.54 12.49 16.73
C PRO A 38 4.49 12.39 15.20
N LEU A 39 3.26 12.28 14.65
CA LEU A 39 3.07 12.11 13.21
C LEU A 39 3.64 13.30 12.40
N ALA A 40 3.48 14.53 12.92
CA ALA A 40 4.03 15.71 12.27
C ALA A 40 5.57 15.68 12.17
N ASP A 41 6.24 15.15 13.19
CA ASP A 41 7.69 15.02 13.19
C ASP A 41 8.14 13.98 12.17
N LYS A 42 7.40 12.84 12.07
CA LYS A 42 7.64 11.82 11.03
C LYS A 42 7.50 12.38 9.61
N VAL A 43 6.46 13.16 9.36
CA VAL A 43 6.25 13.80 8.05
C VAL A 43 7.35 14.80 7.76
N SER A 44 7.73 15.63 8.73
CA SER A 44 8.84 16.56 8.59
C SER A 44 10.17 15.87 8.30
N ASP A 45 10.44 14.69 8.91
CA ASP A 45 11.63 13.89 8.61
C ASP A 45 11.65 13.42 7.16
N ILE A 46 10.48 13.04 6.59
CA ILE A 46 10.35 12.64 5.19
C ILE A 46 10.64 13.83 4.27
N GLU A 47 9.98 14.98 4.52
CA GLU A 47 10.11 16.19 3.70
C GLU A 47 11.55 16.75 3.70
N ASN A 48 12.27 16.60 4.81
CA ASN A 48 13.67 17.04 4.94
C ASN A 48 14.69 15.99 4.44
N SER A 49 14.24 14.85 3.95
CA SER A 49 15.13 13.82 3.41
C SER A 49 15.81 14.31 2.12
N PRO A 50 17.11 14.05 1.92
CA PRO A 50 17.80 14.36 0.64
C PRO A 50 17.22 13.57 -0.54
N ASN A 51 16.50 12.49 -0.26
CA ASN A 51 15.84 11.65 -1.26
C ASN A 51 14.34 11.94 -1.39
N PHE A 52 13.84 13.01 -0.77
CA PHE A 52 12.47 13.45 -0.93
C PHE A 52 12.14 13.78 -2.39
N VAL A 53 10.95 13.39 -2.81
CA VAL A 53 10.37 13.70 -4.12
C VAL A 53 8.99 14.27 -3.91
N SER A 54 8.74 15.47 -4.43
CA SER A 54 7.37 16.00 -4.46
C SER A 54 6.52 15.17 -5.41
N ILE A 55 5.24 14.98 -5.06
CA ILE A 55 4.29 14.28 -5.93
C ILE A 55 4.13 14.96 -7.29
N GLU A 56 4.37 16.28 -7.35
CA GLU A 56 4.35 17.08 -8.59
C GLU A 56 5.49 16.70 -9.55
N ASP A 57 6.59 16.18 -9.02
CA ASP A 57 7.76 15.71 -9.79
C ASP A 57 7.66 14.21 -10.17
N VAL A 58 6.49 13.61 -10.02
CA VAL A 58 6.26 12.20 -10.37
C VAL A 58 5.30 12.08 -11.54
N PRO A 59 5.59 11.23 -12.56
CA PRO A 59 4.69 11.04 -13.69
C PRO A 59 3.29 10.58 -13.23
N LYS A 60 2.25 11.15 -13.82
CA LYS A 60 0.86 10.74 -13.56
C LYS A 60 0.63 9.25 -13.83
N ASP A 61 1.34 8.70 -14.81
CA ASP A 61 1.26 7.27 -15.14
C ASP A 61 1.69 6.39 -13.98
N TYR A 62 2.71 6.79 -13.22
CA TYR A 62 3.15 6.07 -12.01
C TYR A 62 2.11 6.16 -10.89
N ILE A 63 1.57 7.34 -10.62
CA ILE A 63 0.51 7.53 -9.61
C ILE A 63 -0.73 6.72 -9.98
N ASN A 64 -1.16 6.78 -11.24
CA ASN A 64 -2.28 6.00 -11.74
C ASN A 64 -2.03 4.49 -11.63
N ALA A 65 -0.80 4.03 -11.90
CA ALA A 65 -0.41 2.62 -11.81
C ALA A 65 -0.48 2.11 -10.36
N ILE A 66 0.03 2.89 -9.39
CA ILE A 66 -0.08 2.56 -7.96
C ILE A 66 -1.55 2.48 -7.55
N ILE A 67 -2.34 3.50 -7.85
CA ILE A 67 -3.76 3.53 -7.49
C ILE A 67 -4.48 2.34 -8.11
N ALA A 68 -4.26 2.06 -9.39
CA ALA A 68 -4.90 0.95 -10.07
C ALA A 68 -4.60 -0.42 -9.45
N VAL A 69 -3.36 -0.66 -9.01
CA VAL A 69 -2.94 -2.00 -8.57
C VAL A 69 -3.03 -2.20 -7.06
N GLU A 70 -2.85 -1.15 -6.26
CA GLU A 70 -2.84 -1.22 -4.80
C GLU A 70 -4.19 -0.82 -4.18
N ASP A 71 -4.84 0.23 -4.72
CA ASP A 71 -6.03 0.83 -4.10
C ASP A 71 -6.87 1.62 -5.11
N HIS A 72 -7.51 0.91 -6.07
CA HIS A 72 -8.20 1.55 -7.20
C HIS A 72 -9.36 2.49 -6.81
N ARG A 73 -9.82 2.43 -5.55
CA ARG A 73 -10.85 3.33 -5.01
C ARG A 73 -10.28 4.38 -4.06
N TYR A 74 -8.99 4.63 -4.10
CA TYR A 74 -8.24 5.48 -3.17
C TYR A 74 -8.92 6.82 -2.88
N TYR A 75 -9.46 7.46 -3.88
CA TYR A 75 -10.16 8.75 -3.74
C TYR A 75 -11.61 8.64 -3.25
N ASP A 76 -12.19 7.43 -3.23
CA ASP A 76 -13.60 7.20 -2.90
C ASP A 76 -13.82 6.75 -1.45
N HIS A 77 -12.77 6.45 -0.71
CA HIS A 77 -12.85 5.98 0.67
C HIS A 77 -11.88 6.73 1.60
N GLY A 78 -12.01 6.54 2.92
CA GLY A 78 -11.08 7.06 3.92
C GLY A 78 -9.98 6.04 4.25
N ALA A 79 -9.56 6.00 5.52
CA ALA A 79 -8.47 5.14 6.01
C ALA A 79 -8.65 3.64 5.71
N ILE A 80 -9.89 3.17 5.63
CA ILE A 80 -10.24 1.76 5.44
C ILE A 80 -11.27 1.65 4.31
N ASP A 81 -10.98 0.83 3.30
CA ASP A 81 -11.97 0.48 2.26
C ASP A 81 -12.69 -0.82 2.61
N ILE A 82 -13.86 -0.70 3.27
CA ILE A 82 -14.68 -1.86 3.65
C ILE A 82 -15.19 -2.61 2.40
N ILE A 83 -15.49 -1.89 1.31
CA ILE A 83 -15.98 -2.49 0.05
C ILE A 83 -14.85 -3.25 -0.62
N GLY A 84 -13.66 -2.65 -0.72
CA GLY A 84 -12.47 -3.29 -1.26
C GLY A 84 -12.06 -4.52 -0.44
N LEU A 85 -12.09 -4.42 0.88
CA LEU A 85 -11.81 -5.56 1.77
C LEU A 85 -12.80 -6.72 1.55
N ALA A 86 -14.11 -6.43 1.48
CA ALA A 86 -15.12 -7.44 1.23
C ALA A 86 -14.93 -8.11 -0.15
N ARG A 87 -14.59 -7.34 -1.18
CA ARG A 87 -14.27 -7.85 -2.51
C ARG A 87 -13.02 -8.74 -2.48
N ALA A 88 -11.92 -8.28 -1.88
CA ALA A 88 -10.68 -9.05 -1.77
C ALA A 88 -10.91 -10.40 -1.07
N VAL A 89 -11.67 -10.41 0.03
CA VAL A 89 -12.05 -11.65 0.73
C VAL A 89 -12.85 -12.58 -0.19
N PHE A 90 -13.85 -12.06 -0.93
CA PHE A 90 -14.66 -12.85 -1.83
C PHE A 90 -13.83 -13.43 -2.99
N THR A 91 -12.96 -12.63 -3.61
CA THR A 91 -12.07 -13.05 -4.71
C THR A 91 -11.10 -14.14 -4.24
N ASN A 92 -10.45 -13.93 -3.09
CA ASN A 92 -9.50 -14.89 -2.53
C ASN A 92 -10.16 -16.22 -2.16
N ILE A 93 -11.37 -16.21 -1.61
CA ILE A 93 -12.13 -17.43 -1.33
C ILE A 93 -12.52 -18.16 -2.62
N LYS A 94 -13.00 -17.41 -3.64
CA LYS A 94 -13.42 -17.97 -4.92
C LYS A 94 -12.26 -18.64 -5.67
N ASN A 95 -11.10 -17.98 -5.70
CA ASN A 95 -9.92 -18.44 -6.44
C ASN A 95 -9.05 -19.39 -5.62
N LYS A 96 -9.31 -19.56 -4.31
CA LYS A 96 -8.50 -20.34 -3.36
C LYS A 96 -7.02 -19.92 -3.31
N GLU A 97 -6.75 -18.67 -3.62
CA GLU A 97 -5.43 -18.05 -3.66
C GLU A 97 -5.52 -16.65 -3.04
N LEU A 98 -4.43 -16.20 -2.42
CA LEU A 98 -4.29 -14.83 -1.90
C LEU A 98 -3.85 -13.91 -3.04
N GLN A 99 -4.77 -13.56 -3.94
CA GLN A 99 -4.47 -12.76 -5.13
C GLN A 99 -4.65 -11.25 -4.92
N GLU A 100 -5.58 -10.87 -4.03
CA GLU A 100 -5.87 -9.45 -3.77
C GLU A 100 -5.55 -9.08 -2.33
N GLY A 101 -4.82 -7.98 -2.15
CA GLY A 101 -4.62 -7.32 -0.87
C GLY A 101 -5.85 -6.48 -0.49
N GLY A 102 -6.18 -6.45 0.80
CA GLY A 102 -7.29 -5.63 1.31
C GLY A 102 -6.83 -4.42 2.11
N SER A 103 -5.54 -4.06 2.04
CA SER A 103 -4.99 -2.89 2.74
C SER A 103 -5.01 -1.68 1.83
N THR A 104 -5.44 -0.52 2.36
CA THR A 104 -5.39 0.75 1.64
C THR A 104 -3.96 1.30 1.56
N ILE A 105 -3.71 2.24 0.63
CA ILE A 105 -2.45 3.00 0.55
C ILE A 105 -2.16 3.66 1.90
N THR A 106 -3.14 4.26 2.55
CA THR A 106 -2.98 4.90 3.86
C THR A 106 -2.56 3.93 4.96
N GLN A 107 -3.09 2.69 4.95
CA GLN A 107 -2.64 1.65 5.87
C GLN A 107 -1.20 1.20 5.58
N GLN A 108 -0.77 1.20 4.32
CA GLN A 108 0.61 0.92 3.95
C GLN A 108 1.55 2.03 4.43
N VAL A 109 1.16 3.30 4.29
CA VAL A 109 1.88 4.45 4.86
C VAL A 109 2.02 4.30 6.37
N ALA A 110 0.92 4.04 7.08
CA ALA A 110 0.94 3.82 8.53
C ALA A 110 1.93 2.72 8.94
N LYS A 111 1.92 1.59 8.23
CA LYS A 111 2.87 0.50 8.44
C LYS A 111 4.32 0.95 8.23
N ASN A 112 4.60 1.62 7.12
CA ASN A 112 5.96 2.03 6.77
C ASN A 112 6.54 3.05 7.74
N LEU A 113 5.70 3.96 8.24
CA LEU A 113 6.13 4.99 9.18
C LEU A 113 6.42 4.46 10.59
N TYR A 114 5.63 3.47 11.07
CA TYR A 114 5.63 3.14 12.48
C TYR A 114 5.76 1.65 12.83
N PHE A 115 5.41 0.74 11.91
CA PHE A 115 5.15 -0.64 12.31
C PHE A 115 5.94 -1.70 11.54
N ILE A 116 6.97 -1.32 10.80
CA ILE A 116 7.80 -2.28 10.03
C ILE A 116 8.43 -3.33 10.96
N GLU A 117 8.89 -2.90 12.15
CA GLU A 117 9.60 -3.76 13.12
C GLU A 117 8.66 -4.51 14.09
N GLU A 118 7.34 -4.36 13.95
CA GLU A 118 6.40 -5.03 14.85
C GLU A 118 6.13 -6.46 14.39
N ASP A 119 6.59 -7.42 15.16
CA ASP A 119 6.51 -8.85 14.84
C ASP A 119 5.09 -9.41 14.94
N ASN A 120 4.27 -8.89 15.86
CA ASN A 120 2.89 -9.34 16.03
C ASN A 120 1.99 -8.77 14.95
N ALA A 121 1.85 -9.52 13.84
CA ALA A 121 1.07 -9.09 12.67
C ALA A 121 -0.39 -8.71 12.99
N PHE A 122 -1.02 -9.38 13.96
CA PHE A 122 -2.40 -9.09 14.34
C PHE A 122 -2.50 -7.75 15.10
N ARG A 123 -1.65 -7.54 16.12
CA ARG A 123 -1.57 -6.29 16.90
C ARG A 123 -1.21 -5.12 15.98
N ARG A 124 -0.21 -5.34 15.14
CA ARG A 124 0.22 -4.39 14.13
C ARG A 124 -0.93 -3.95 13.26
N LYS A 125 -1.70 -4.91 12.68
CA LYS A 125 -2.79 -4.56 11.76
C LYS A 125 -3.87 -3.68 12.40
N ILE A 126 -4.15 -3.88 13.68
CA ILE A 126 -5.11 -3.04 14.41
C ILE A 126 -4.51 -1.64 14.66
N ALA A 127 -3.23 -1.56 15.06
CA ALA A 127 -2.55 -0.29 15.24
C ALA A 127 -2.43 0.51 13.94
N GLU A 128 -2.15 -0.15 12.81
CA GLU A 128 -2.16 0.44 11.46
C GLU A 128 -3.52 1.09 11.14
N MET A 129 -4.64 0.47 11.52
CA MET A 129 -5.97 1.03 11.28
C MET A 129 -6.19 2.34 12.05
N PHE A 130 -5.80 2.40 13.34
CA PHE A 130 -5.88 3.65 14.12
C PHE A 130 -4.97 4.73 13.55
N MET A 131 -3.74 4.37 13.18
CA MET A 131 -2.79 5.30 12.58
C MET A 131 -3.27 5.81 11.22
N ALA A 132 -3.83 4.94 10.38
CA ALA A 132 -4.38 5.32 9.08
C ALA A 132 -5.56 6.30 9.23
N ILE A 133 -6.42 6.11 10.24
CA ILE A 133 -7.50 7.07 10.56
C ILE A 133 -6.92 8.43 10.97
N ASP A 134 -5.86 8.44 11.77
CA ASP A 134 -5.21 9.69 12.21
C ASP A 134 -4.54 10.43 11.04
N ILE A 135 -3.91 9.68 10.12
CA ILE A 135 -3.31 10.22 8.89
C ILE A 135 -4.39 10.85 7.99
N GLU A 136 -5.46 10.13 7.68
CA GLU A 136 -6.56 10.65 6.82
C GLU A 136 -7.30 11.85 7.41
N ASN A 137 -7.29 12.00 8.74
CA ASN A 137 -7.88 13.17 9.40
C ASN A 137 -7.00 14.42 9.32
N LYS A 138 -5.70 14.26 9.06
CA LYS A 138 -4.71 15.35 9.15
C LYS A 138 -4.12 15.75 7.80
N TYR A 139 -4.13 14.86 6.81
CA TYR A 139 -3.44 15.02 5.54
C TYR A 139 -4.38 14.75 4.37
N SER A 140 -4.16 15.44 3.26
CA SER A 140 -4.89 15.23 2.03
C SER A 140 -4.51 13.89 1.36
N LYS A 141 -5.28 13.46 0.39
CA LYS A 141 -4.98 12.26 -0.40
C LYS A 141 -3.64 12.40 -1.14
N GLU A 142 -3.35 13.58 -1.63
CA GLU A 142 -2.09 13.91 -2.30
C GLU A 142 -0.91 13.85 -1.33
N ASP A 143 -1.03 14.41 -0.12
CA ASP A 143 0.01 14.32 0.92
C ASP A 143 0.28 12.86 1.32
N ILE A 144 -0.77 12.04 1.41
CA ILE A 144 -0.64 10.61 1.75
C ILE A 144 0.06 9.83 0.62
N LEU A 145 -0.24 10.12 -0.65
CA LEU A 145 0.50 9.55 -1.78
C LEU A 145 1.97 10.00 -1.79
N GLU A 146 2.23 11.26 -1.44
CA GLU A 146 3.60 11.78 -1.31
C GLU A 146 4.37 11.05 -0.20
N MET A 147 3.76 10.83 0.96
CA MET A 147 4.34 10.00 2.01
C MET A 147 4.59 8.56 1.52
N TYR A 148 3.65 7.98 0.78
CA TYR A 148 3.77 6.63 0.25
C TYR A 148 4.98 6.48 -0.66
N ILE A 149 5.11 7.33 -1.68
CA ILE A 149 6.20 7.24 -2.65
C ILE A 149 7.57 7.50 -2.05
N ASN A 150 7.64 8.22 -0.92
CA ASN A 150 8.89 8.55 -0.23
C ASN A 150 9.27 7.53 0.85
N THR A 151 8.39 6.58 1.21
CA THR A 151 8.65 5.65 2.33
C THR A 151 8.56 4.18 1.97
N ILE A 152 7.94 3.85 0.83
CA ILE A 152 7.75 2.46 0.43
C ILE A 152 9.09 1.80 0.05
N TYR A 153 9.22 0.51 0.42
CA TYR A 153 10.41 -0.28 0.11
C TYR A 153 10.31 -0.95 -1.26
N PHE A 154 11.36 -0.80 -2.07
CA PHE A 154 11.44 -1.34 -3.43
C PHE A 154 12.38 -2.56 -3.58
N GLY A 155 12.98 -3.05 -2.50
CA GLY A 155 14.03 -4.07 -2.59
C GLY A 155 15.43 -3.45 -2.68
N ASP A 156 16.47 -4.30 -2.61
CA ASP A 156 17.89 -3.93 -2.75
C ASP A 156 18.37 -2.78 -1.83
N GLY A 157 17.65 -2.55 -0.73
CA GLY A 157 17.93 -1.46 0.19
C GLY A 157 17.34 -0.12 -0.21
N TYR A 158 16.56 -0.03 -1.30
CA TYR A 158 15.96 1.23 -1.76
C TYR A 158 14.65 1.53 -1.04
N TYR A 159 14.66 2.62 -0.29
CA TYR A 159 13.48 3.19 0.37
C TYR A 159 13.09 4.49 -0.33
N GLY A 160 11.86 4.54 -0.81
CA GLY A 160 11.34 5.65 -1.60
C GLY A 160 11.68 5.56 -3.09
N LEU A 161 10.86 6.25 -3.87
CA LEU A 161 10.88 6.18 -5.34
C LEU A 161 12.19 6.70 -5.93
N LYS A 162 12.78 7.75 -5.36
CA LYS A 162 14.01 8.36 -5.90
C LYS A 162 15.18 7.40 -5.87
N GLU A 163 15.40 6.74 -4.73
CA GLU A 163 16.49 5.76 -4.62
C GLU A 163 16.26 4.57 -5.56
N ALA A 164 15.03 4.09 -5.64
CA ALA A 164 14.67 2.99 -6.51
C ALA A 164 14.82 3.33 -8.01
N CYS A 165 14.37 4.51 -8.44
CA CYS A 165 14.57 4.98 -9.81
C CYS A 165 16.04 5.12 -10.16
N LYS A 166 16.84 5.67 -9.25
CA LYS A 166 18.28 5.79 -9.45
C LYS A 166 18.96 4.43 -9.51
N GLY A 167 18.57 3.51 -8.63
CA GLY A 167 19.16 2.18 -8.54
C GLY A 167 18.82 1.29 -9.73
N TYR A 168 17.53 1.20 -10.09
CA TYR A 168 17.09 0.31 -11.17
C TYR A 168 17.15 0.93 -12.56
N LEU A 169 16.87 2.24 -12.69
CA LEU A 169 16.71 2.90 -13.99
C LEU A 169 17.81 3.90 -14.32
N ASN A 170 18.65 4.25 -13.34
CA ASN A 170 19.63 5.34 -13.45
C ASN A 170 19.01 6.67 -13.91
N LYS A 171 17.78 6.98 -13.41
CA LYS A 171 16.98 8.15 -13.76
C LYS A 171 16.44 8.85 -12.52
N GLU A 172 16.00 10.11 -12.70
CA GLU A 172 15.15 10.78 -11.74
C GLU A 172 13.68 10.32 -11.93
N PRO A 173 12.83 10.32 -10.88
CA PRO A 173 11.44 9.89 -10.97
C PRO A 173 10.64 10.54 -12.08
N LYS A 174 10.79 11.86 -12.28
CA LYS A 174 10.09 12.62 -13.32
C LYS A 174 10.38 12.19 -14.77
N ASP A 175 11.50 11.48 -14.97
CA ASP A 175 11.96 11.03 -16.28
C ASP A 175 11.49 9.61 -16.63
N MET A 176 10.72 8.98 -15.75
CA MET A 176 10.12 7.66 -16.03
C MET A 176 9.10 7.75 -17.17
N ASN A 177 9.20 6.82 -18.11
CA ASN A 177 8.14 6.58 -19.10
C ASN A 177 7.05 5.64 -18.55
N LEU A 178 6.02 5.37 -19.35
CA LEU A 178 4.90 4.50 -18.95
C LEU A 178 5.35 3.07 -18.61
N ALA A 179 6.26 2.48 -19.38
CA ALA A 179 6.76 1.12 -19.13
C ALA A 179 7.52 1.05 -17.80
N GLU A 180 8.40 2.01 -17.54
CA GLU A 180 9.13 2.13 -16.28
C GLU A 180 8.20 2.41 -15.09
N SER A 181 7.22 3.28 -15.28
CA SER A 181 6.20 3.61 -14.26
C SER A 181 5.38 2.39 -13.83
N THR A 182 4.96 1.58 -14.80
CA THR A 182 4.18 0.36 -14.52
C THR A 182 5.02 -0.73 -13.86
N MET A 183 6.30 -0.87 -14.23
CA MET A 183 7.24 -1.76 -13.56
C MET A 183 7.44 -1.34 -12.11
N MET A 184 7.82 -0.08 -11.89
CA MET A 184 8.10 0.45 -10.55
C MET A 184 6.89 0.33 -9.61
N ALA A 185 5.67 0.57 -10.10
CA ALA A 185 4.44 0.40 -9.31
C ALA A 185 4.18 -1.05 -8.90
N GLY A 186 4.75 -2.02 -9.59
CA GLY A 186 4.60 -3.45 -9.29
C GLY A 186 5.48 -3.94 -8.14
N ILE A 187 6.67 -3.39 -7.98
CA ILE A 187 7.72 -3.91 -7.09
C ILE A 187 7.29 -3.92 -5.60
N PRO A 188 6.66 -2.88 -5.03
CA PRO A 188 6.38 -2.78 -3.60
C PRO A 188 5.49 -3.89 -3.02
N ASN A 189 4.71 -4.57 -3.84
CA ASN A 189 3.85 -5.67 -3.40
C ASN A 189 4.64 -6.83 -2.75
N ALA A 190 5.77 -7.21 -3.36
CA ALA A 190 6.71 -8.20 -2.81
C ALA A 190 8.12 -7.93 -3.37
N PRO A 191 8.87 -6.95 -2.82
CA PRO A 191 10.16 -6.54 -3.37
C PRO A 191 11.17 -7.68 -3.47
N SER A 192 11.17 -8.60 -2.51
CA SER A 192 12.03 -9.79 -2.51
C SER A 192 11.74 -10.79 -3.65
N ALA A 193 10.61 -10.64 -4.36
CA ALA A 193 10.25 -11.47 -5.50
C ALA A 193 10.23 -10.67 -6.81
N TYR A 194 9.78 -9.41 -6.77
CA TYR A 194 9.49 -8.60 -7.95
C TYR A 194 10.55 -7.55 -8.30
N ALA A 195 11.58 -7.35 -7.47
CA ALA A 195 12.69 -6.52 -7.86
C ALA A 195 13.37 -7.09 -9.12
N PRO A 196 13.67 -6.27 -10.15
CA PRO A 196 14.20 -6.76 -11.43
C PRO A 196 15.55 -7.46 -11.28
N THR A 197 16.35 -7.07 -10.29
CA THR A 197 17.63 -7.70 -9.93
C THR A 197 17.47 -9.09 -9.30
N VAL A 198 16.29 -9.38 -8.70
CA VAL A 198 15.99 -10.67 -8.08
C VAL A 198 15.44 -11.66 -9.10
N ASN A 199 14.40 -11.25 -9.86
CA ASN A 199 13.79 -12.12 -10.85
C ASN A 199 13.07 -11.30 -11.93
N LYS A 200 13.70 -11.14 -13.07
CA LYS A 200 13.20 -10.38 -14.22
C LYS A 200 11.86 -10.89 -14.75
N GLU A 201 11.68 -12.21 -14.78
CA GLU A 201 10.46 -12.81 -15.28
C GLU A 201 9.27 -12.54 -14.33
N LEU A 202 9.46 -12.69 -13.03
CA LEU A 202 8.42 -12.34 -12.04
C LEU A 202 8.14 -10.83 -12.03
N CYS A 203 9.16 -9.99 -12.25
CA CYS A 203 9.01 -8.56 -12.43
C CYS A 203 8.09 -8.24 -13.61
N LYS A 204 8.33 -8.82 -14.79
CA LYS A 204 7.49 -8.67 -15.99
C LYS A 204 6.05 -9.17 -15.74
N GLN A 205 5.89 -10.33 -15.10
CA GLN A 205 4.57 -10.85 -14.75
C GLN A 205 3.81 -9.90 -13.81
N ARG A 206 4.49 -9.33 -12.82
CA ARG A 206 3.89 -8.34 -11.91
C ARG A 206 3.55 -7.05 -12.64
N GLN A 207 4.41 -6.57 -13.54
CA GLN A 207 4.12 -5.42 -14.39
C GLN A 207 2.89 -5.66 -15.26
N ASN A 208 2.72 -6.84 -15.85
CA ASN A 208 1.51 -7.21 -16.60
C ASN A 208 0.24 -7.13 -15.74
N LYS A 209 0.33 -7.48 -14.44
CA LYS A 209 -0.79 -7.29 -13.51
C LYS A 209 -1.11 -5.82 -13.28
N VAL A 210 -0.09 -4.95 -13.16
CA VAL A 210 -0.27 -3.50 -13.05
C VAL A 210 -0.95 -2.95 -14.30
N ILE A 211 -0.43 -3.27 -15.49
CA ILE A 211 -0.98 -2.85 -16.79
C ILE A 211 -2.45 -3.30 -16.92
N SER A 212 -2.75 -4.56 -16.60
CA SER A 212 -4.10 -5.09 -16.63
C SER A 212 -5.05 -4.34 -15.67
N SER A 213 -4.57 -3.99 -14.47
CA SER A 213 -5.35 -3.19 -13.53
C SER A 213 -5.59 -1.77 -14.06
N MET A 214 -4.58 -1.14 -14.71
CA MET A 214 -4.76 0.18 -15.32
C MET A 214 -5.80 0.16 -16.45
N VAL A 215 -5.86 -0.91 -17.24
CA VAL A 215 -6.90 -1.08 -18.27
C VAL A 215 -8.26 -1.30 -17.62
N GLU A 216 -8.35 -2.19 -16.63
CA GLU A 216 -9.60 -2.52 -15.92
C GLU A 216 -10.25 -1.29 -15.29
N TYR A 217 -9.44 -0.38 -14.72
CA TYR A 217 -9.93 0.84 -14.06
C TYR A 217 -9.88 2.10 -14.93
N GLY A 218 -9.61 1.94 -16.25
CA GLY A 218 -9.77 3.01 -17.25
C GLY A 218 -8.64 4.04 -17.28
N TYR A 219 -7.48 3.76 -16.71
CA TYR A 219 -6.29 4.59 -16.82
C TYR A 219 -5.54 4.41 -18.14
N LEU A 220 -5.68 3.23 -18.77
CA LEU A 220 -5.16 2.92 -20.10
C LEU A 220 -6.25 2.29 -20.96
N ASN A 221 -6.17 2.49 -22.27
CA ASN A 221 -6.90 1.64 -23.21
C ASN A 221 -6.04 0.42 -23.62
N GLN A 222 -6.66 -0.57 -24.28
CA GLN A 222 -5.97 -1.81 -24.67
C GLN A 222 -4.82 -1.55 -25.63
N GLU A 223 -4.97 -0.61 -26.58
CA GLU A 223 -3.92 -0.27 -27.56
C GLU A 223 -2.69 0.30 -26.85
N GLN A 224 -2.87 1.20 -25.87
CA GLN A 224 -1.77 1.71 -25.06
C GLN A 224 -1.08 0.61 -24.26
N ALA A 225 -1.85 -0.30 -23.67
CA ALA A 225 -1.32 -1.43 -22.91
C ALA A 225 -0.48 -2.36 -23.78
N ASP A 226 -0.96 -2.69 -24.98
CA ASP A 226 -0.28 -3.58 -25.94
C ASP A 226 1.03 -2.98 -26.48
N CYS A 227 1.19 -1.64 -26.43
CA CYS A 227 2.40 -0.95 -26.84
C CYS A 227 3.48 -0.84 -25.75
N ILE A 228 3.24 -1.33 -24.51
CA ILE A 228 4.22 -1.26 -23.44
C ILE A 228 5.33 -2.30 -23.67
N ASP A 229 6.52 -1.81 -23.99
CA ASP A 229 7.71 -2.65 -24.13
C ASP A 229 8.35 -2.92 -22.75
N GLN A 230 8.57 -4.19 -22.44
CA GLN A 230 9.18 -4.67 -21.20
C GLN A 230 10.65 -5.11 -21.38
N SER A 231 11.20 -4.98 -22.59
CA SER A 231 12.56 -5.48 -22.90
C SER A 231 13.64 -4.79 -22.06
N PHE A 232 13.43 -3.52 -21.66
CA PHE A 232 14.40 -2.80 -20.84
C PHE A 232 14.68 -3.46 -19.48
N ILE A 233 13.75 -4.31 -18.97
CA ILE A 233 13.95 -5.06 -17.73
C ILE A 233 15.09 -6.07 -17.86
N ASP A 234 15.35 -6.55 -19.07
CA ASP A 234 16.45 -7.50 -19.32
C ASP A 234 17.83 -6.84 -19.21
N ASP A 235 17.88 -5.53 -19.27
CA ASP A 235 19.12 -4.74 -19.19
C ASP A 235 19.44 -4.25 -17.76
N ILE A 236 18.47 -4.40 -16.81
CA ILE A 236 18.70 -4.11 -15.39
C ILE A 236 19.41 -5.31 -14.74
#